data_5ac54edceeb683561f33a6017b9b5198
#
_entry.id   5ac54edceeb683561f33a6017b9b5198
#
_cell.length_a   1.000
_cell.length_b   1.000
_cell.length_c   1.000
_cell.angle_alpha   90.00
_cell.angle_beta   90.00
_cell.angle_gamma   90.00
#
_symmetry.space_group_name_H-M   'P 1'
#
loop_
_entity.id
_entity.type
_entity.pdbx_description
1 polymer ?
#
loop_
_entity_poly.entity_id
_entity_poly.type
_entity_poly.pdbx_seq_one_letter_code
_entity_poly.pdbx_strand_id
1 'polypeptide(L)'
;MPASLDQDLQQQIITINNRVIAGFGVQNGMTHAEFYLTKDGPVFGEMAVRPPGGYYMELIEYAYGFNPWQTYVELETGATPKPLPVKANKYACVLMIHPGAGIVDEVAGLEKFTELKEIERFKFKIASGAVVPEHDSTSSEIGHVLMSADSRKTLLEKLKIIEDSLVITM
;
A
#
# COMPACT_ATOMS: atom_id res chain seq x y z
N MET A 1 3.75 -4.80 -2.50
CA MET A 1 4.34 -5.27 -1.25
C MET A 1 4.54 -6.77 -1.38
N PRO A 2 5.63 -7.34 -0.88
CA PRO A 2 6.81 -6.66 -0.39
C PRO A 2 7.56 -5.89 -1.50
N ALA A 3 8.39 -4.91 -1.09
CA ALA A 3 9.27 -4.23 -2.02
C ALA A 3 10.39 -5.16 -2.53
N SER A 4 10.83 -4.93 -3.78
CA SER A 4 11.93 -5.70 -4.36
C SER A 4 13.26 -5.02 -4.01
N LEU A 5 13.72 -5.27 -2.79
CA LEU A 5 15.04 -4.83 -2.32
C LEU A 5 15.98 -6.02 -2.24
N ASP A 6 17.29 -5.79 -2.43
CA ASP A 6 18.28 -6.83 -2.16
C ASP A 6 18.38 -7.14 -0.65
N GLN A 7 18.94 -8.30 -0.32
CA GLN A 7 19.00 -8.78 1.06
C GLN A 7 19.84 -7.88 1.97
N ASP A 8 20.93 -7.33 1.45
CA ASP A 8 21.85 -6.50 2.26
C ASP A 8 21.16 -5.18 2.63
N LEU A 9 20.45 -4.56 1.67
CA LEU A 9 19.68 -3.34 1.89
C LEU A 9 18.53 -3.58 2.88
N GLN A 10 17.80 -4.70 2.74
CA GLN A 10 16.75 -5.08 3.69
C GLN A 10 17.31 -5.22 5.11
N GLN A 11 18.47 -5.90 5.27
CA GLN A 11 19.09 -6.10 6.56
C GLN A 11 19.59 -4.79 7.18
N GLN A 12 20.12 -3.88 6.37
CA GLN A 12 20.50 -2.55 6.84
C GLN A 12 19.31 -1.76 7.37
N ILE A 13 18.19 -1.74 6.60
CA ILE A 13 16.93 -1.07 7.01
C ILE A 13 16.43 -1.66 8.33
N ILE A 14 16.35 -2.99 8.44
CA ILE A 14 15.89 -3.67 9.66
C ILE A 14 16.79 -3.31 10.85
N THR A 15 18.11 -3.29 10.64
CA THR A 15 19.07 -2.96 11.70
C THR A 15 18.89 -1.53 12.20
N ILE A 16 18.76 -0.57 11.29
CA ILE A 16 18.52 0.84 11.64
C ILE A 16 17.16 0.98 12.34
N ASN A 17 16.10 0.37 11.79
CA ASN A 17 14.77 0.40 12.37
C ASN A 17 14.76 -0.10 13.82
N ASN A 18 15.40 -1.24 14.10
CA ASN A 18 15.48 -1.80 15.44
C ASN A 18 16.20 -0.86 16.41
N ARG A 19 17.27 -0.17 15.95
CA ARG A 19 17.97 0.84 16.76
C ARG A 19 17.10 2.05 17.05
N VAL A 20 16.32 2.50 16.06
CA VAL A 20 15.36 3.61 16.21
C VAL A 20 14.28 3.25 17.22
N ILE A 21 13.63 2.08 17.08
CA ILE A 21 12.60 1.57 18.00
C ILE A 21 13.16 1.52 19.43
N ALA A 22 14.34 0.95 19.61
CA ALA A 22 15.00 0.87 20.93
C ALA A 22 15.34 2.26 21.50
N GLY A 23 15.83 3.18 20.65
CA GLY A 23 16.17 4.54 21.06
C GLY A 23 14.97 5.37 21.50
N PHE A 24 13.79 5.16 20.91
CA PHE A 24 12.54 5.77 21.32
C PHE A 24 11.84 5.04 22.48
N GLY A 25 12.35 3.89 22.91
CA GLY A 25 11.78 3.12 24.02
C GLY A 25 10.43 2.48 23.70
N VAL A 26 10.09 2.29 22.42
CA VAL A 26 8.84 1.65 22.02
C VAL A 26 8.91 0.16 22.35
N GLN A 27 8.11 -0.28 23.31
CA GLN A 27 8.08 -1.68 23.76
C GLN A 27 6.95 -2.48 23.11
N ASN A 28 5.80 -1.83 22.88
CA ASN A 28 4.62 -2.43 22.27
C ASN A 28 3.98 -1.43 21.32
N GLY A 29 3.27 -1.93 20.33
CA GLY A 29 2.53 -1.12 19.37
C GLY A 29 2.93 -1.39 17.92
N MET A 30 2.25 -0.71 17.02
CA MET A 30 2.58 -0.73 15.59
C MET A 30 3.35 0.54 15.23
N THR A 31 4.44 0.40 14.51
CA THR A 31 5.22 1.53 14.02
C THR A 31 5.20 1.58 12.49
N HIS A 32 5.18 2.78 11.96
CA HIS A 32 5.39 3.09 10.54
C HIS A 32 6.66 3.94 10.43
N ALA A 33 7.70 3.39 9.80
CA ALA A 33 8.98 4.07 9.64
C ALA A 33 9.28 4.30 8.16
N GLU A 34 9.81 5.47 7.85
CA GLU A 34 10.19 5.88 6.49
C GLU A 34 11.71 6.00 6.37
N PHE A 35 12.23 5.56 5.23
CA PHE A 35 13.66 5.55 4.92
C PHE A 35 13.92 6.16 3.55
N TYR A 36 14.95 6.98 3.46
CA TYR A 36 15.52 7.43 2.19
C TYR A 36 16.60 6.44 1.74
N LEU A 37 16.48 5.94 0.50
CA LEU A 37 17.50 5.11 -0.11
C LEU A 37 18.50 6.01 -0.82
N THR A 38 19.70 6.13 -0.28
CA THR A 38 20.77 6.95 -0.83
C THR A 38 21.88 6.08 -1.44
N LYS A 39 22.81 6.70 -2.17
CA LYS A 39 24.00 6.02 -2.70
C LYS A 39 24.92 5.43 -1.60
N ASP A 40 24.84 5.97 -0.40
CA ASP A 40 25.65 5.57 0.74
C ASP A 40 24.90 4.63 1.70
N GLY A 41 23.70 4.16 1.31
CA GLY A 41 22.84 3.26 2.07
C GLY A 41 21.54 3.91 2.54
N PRO A 42 20.71 3.18 3.33
CA PRO A 42 19.45 3.68 3.82
C PRO A 42 19.65 4.68 4.96
N VAL A 43 18.92 5.78 4.91
CA VAL A 43 18.89 6.83 5.94
C VAL A 43 17.50 6.87 6.54
N PHE A 44 17.40 6.81 7.87
CA PHE A 44 16.14 6.96 8.59
C PHE A 44 15.58 8.37 8.37
N GLY A 45 14.30 8.46 8.00
CA GLY A 45 13.57 9.69 7.81
C GLY A 45 12.72 10.02 9.04
N GLU A 46 11.62 9.29 9.21
CA GLU A 46 10.71 9.48 10.33
C GLU A 46 10.10 8.16 10.82
N MET A 47 9.54 8.17 12.01
CA MET A 47 8.74 7.07 12.55
C MET A 47 7.51 7.61 13.26
N ALA A 48 6.35 7.02 12.95
CA ALA A 48 5.13 7.21 13.71
C ALA A 48 4.74 5.93 14.45
N VAL A 49 4.27 6.05 15.69
CA VAL A 49 3.71 4.92 16.45
C VAL A 49 2.21 4.86 16.17
N ARG A 50 1.87 4.36 15.01
CA ARG A 50 0.50 4.20 14.50
C ARG A 50 0.48 3.31 13.26
N PRO A 51 -0.70 2.79 12.84
CA PRO A 51 -0.85 2.17 11.53
C PRO A 51 -0.50 3.12 10.38
N PRO A 52 0.13 2.63 9.30
CA PRO A 52 0.37 3.41 8.09
C PRO A 52 -0.94 3.75 7.37
N GLY A 53 -0.96 4.89 6.66
CA GLY A 53 -2.03 5.26 5.73
C GLY A 53 -1.90 4.58 4.36
N GLY A 54 -2.63 5.10 3.35
CA GLY A 54 -2.43 4.71 1.94
C GLY A 54 -2.70 3.24 1.62
N TYR A 55 -3.61 2.60 2.32
CA TYR A 55 -3.99 1.19 2.15
C TYR A 55 -2.91 0.17 2.53
N TYR A 56 -1.85 0.56 3.23
CA TYR A 56 -0.77 -0.36 3.62
C TYR A 56 -1.26 -1.51 4.50
N MET A 57 -2.28 -1.29 5.35
CA MET A 57 -2.85 -2.34 6.19
C MET A 57 -3.49 -3.44 5.33
N GLU A 58 -4.24 -3.06 4.31
CA GLU A 58 -4.83 -3.99 3.35
C GLU A 58 -3.75 -4.71 2.52
N LEU A 59 -2.70 -3.99 2.11
CA LEU A 59 -1.59 -4.62 1.40
C LEU A 59 -0.85 -5.65 2.27
N ILE A 60 -0.71 -5.41 3.58
CA ILE A 60 -0.16 -6.36 4.54
C ILE A 60 -1.08 -7.59 4.63
N GLU A 61 -2.39 -7.38 4.76
CA GLU A 61 -3.36 -8.48 4.82
C GLU A 61 -3.27 -9.38 3.59
N TYR A 62 -3.31 -8.79 2.38
CA TYR A 62 -3.25 -9.56 1.14
C TYR A 62 -1.91 -10.24 0.91
N ALA A 63 -0.80 -9.59 1.29
CA ALA A 63 0.53 -10.15 1.06
C ALA A 63 0.91 -11.22 2.08
N TYR A 64 0.54 -11.04 3.35
CA TYR A 64 0.99 -11.91 4.45
C TYR A 64 -0.09 -12.84 5.00
N GLY A 65 -1.37 -12.62 4.67
CA GLY A 65 -2.47 -13.51 5.02
C GLY A 65 -2.91 -13.45 6.48
N PHE A 66 -2.77 -12.31 7.14
CA PHE A 66 -3.33 -12.05 8.47
C PHE A 66 -4.02 -10.69 8.51
N ASN A 67 -4.93 -10.47 9.44
CA ASN A 67 -5.62 -9.19 9.59
C ASN A 67 -4.79 -8.24 10.47
N PRO A 68 -4.12 -7.22 9.90
CA PRO A 68 -3.27 -6.31 10.68
C PRO A 68 -4.07 -5.33 11.54
N TRP A 69 -5.33 -5.03 11.17
CA TRP A 69 -6.22 -4.22 12.00
C TRP A 69 -6.61 -4.93 13.30
N GLN A 70 -6.91 -6.24 13.21
CA GLN A 70 -7.15 -7.05 14.40
C GLN A 70 -5.91 -7.08 15.29
N THR A 71 -4.73 -7.32 14.70
CA THR A 71 -3.45 -7.33 15.43
C THR A 71 -3.19 -5.98 16.11
N TYR A 72 -3.48 -4.88 15.43
CA TYR A 72 -3.34 -3.54 16.00
C TYR A 72 -4.25 -3.35 17.23
N VAL A 73 -5.52 -3.73 17.11
CA VAL A 73 -6.46 -3.65 18.26
C VAL A 73 -6.01 -4.54 19.42
N GLU A 74 -5.53 -5.76 19.14
CA GLU A 74 -4.98 -6.66 20.16
C GLU A 74 -3.82 -6.00 20.92
N LEU A 75 -2.87 -5.37 20.20
CA LEU A 75 -1.75 -4.64 20.80
C LEU A 75 -2.21 -3.48 21.68
N GLU A 76 -3.12 -2.63 21.17
CA GLU A 76 -3.62 -1.45 21.89
C GLU A 76 -4.45 -1.81 23.13
N THR A 77 -5.06 -2.98 23.14
CA THR A 77 -5.83 -3.47 24.30
C THR A 77 -5.00 -4.30 25.29
N GLY A 78 -3.69 -4.43 25.04
CA GLY A 78 -2.77 -5.19 25.91
C GLY A 78 -2.86 -6.71 25.73
N ALA A 79 -3.55 -7.20 24.70
CA ALA A 79 -3.53 -8.60 24.35
C ALA A 79 -2.21 -8.95 23.66
N THR A 80 -1.82 -10.23 23.75
CA THR A 80 -0.63 -10.73 23.01
C THR A 80 -1.07 -11.29 21.67
N PRO A 81 -0.70 -10.67 20.54
CA PRO A 81 -1.02 -11.19 19.23
C PRO A 81 -0.37 -12.56 18.98
N LYS A 82 -0.96 -13.33 18.08
CA LYS A 82 -0.31 -14.53 17.56
C LYS A 82 0.99 -14.18 16.85
N PRO A 83 1.97 -15.12 16.77
CA PRO A 83 3.18 -14.91 15.96
C PRO A 83 2.82 -14.51 14.53
N LEU A 84 3.37 -13.39 14.06
CA LEU A 84 3.09 -12.86 12.73
C LEU A 84 3.97 -13.52 11.66
N PRO A 85 3.46 -13.70 10.44
CA PRO A 85 4.25 -14.19 9.33
C PRO A 85 5.40 -13.22 9.00
N VAL A 86 6.62 -13.72 8.94
CA VAL A 86 7.81 -12.94 8.54
C VAL A 86 8.03 -12.93 7.04
N LYS A 87 7.35 -13.80 6.29
CA LYS A 87 7.48 -13.94 4.84
C LYS A 87 6.11 -13.78 4.19
N ALA A 88 6.07 -12.97 3.14
CA ALA A 88 4.86 -12.79 2.34
C ALA A 88 4.53 -14.06 1.55
N ASN A 89 3.26 -14.39 1.46
CA ASN A 89 2.71 -15.48 0.66
C ASN A 89 2.37 -15.03 -0.76
N LYS A 90 2.06 -13.74 -0.93
CA LYS A 90 1.69 -13.11 -2.20
C LYS A 90 2.39 -11.76 -2.35
N TYR A 91 2.24 -11.18 -3.52
CA TYR A 91 2.58 -9.79 -3.82
C TYR A 91 1.29 -8.97 -3.90
N ALA A 92 1.26 -7.80 -3.28
CA ALA A 92 0.12 -6.91 -3.29
C ALA A 92 0.52 -5.49 -3.71
N CYS A 93 -0.37 -4.78 -4.38
CA CYS A 93 -0.20 -3.37 -4.71
C CYS A 93 -1.53 -2.61 -4.62
N VAL A 94 -1.42 -1.29 -4.55
CA VAL A 94 -2.52 -0.36 -4.74
C VAL A 94 -2.20 0.54 -5.92
N LEU A 95 -3.16 0.71 -6.83
CA LEU A 95 -3.20 1.77 -7.82
C LEU A 95 -4.13 2.85 -7.30
N MET A 96 -3.60 4.02 -6.98
CA MET A 96 -4.37 5.21 -6.68
C MET A 96 -4.57 6.02 -7.96
N ILE A 97 -5.78 6.47 -8.22
CA ILE A 97 -6.17 7.08 -9.50
C ILE A 97 -6.36 8.57 -9.32
N HIS A 98 -5.57 9.34 -10.08
CA HIS A 98 -5.58 10.80 -10.15
C HIS A 98 -5.52 11.25 -11.62
N PRO A 99 -6.64 11.58 -12.26
CA PRO A 99 -6.63 11.99 -13.67
C PRO A 99 -6.13 13.42 -13.90
N GLY A 100 -5.95 14.18 -12.85
CA GLY A 100 -5.73 15.62 -12.88
C GLY A 100 -6.98 16.39 -12.44
N ALA A 101 -6.87 17.73 -12.35
CA ALA A 101 -7.97 18.61 -12.00
C ALA A 101 -8.83 18.93 -13.24
N GLY A 102 -10.15 18.99 -13.07
CA GLY A 102 -11.07 19.36 -14.14
C GLY A 102 -12.47 18.76 -13.95
N ILE A 103 -13.24 18.73 -15.01
CA ILE A 103 -14.55 18.09 -15.03
C ILE A 103 -14.43 16.78 -15.81
N VAL A 104 -14.83 15.69 -15.20
CA VAL A 104 -14.80 14.36 -15.86
C VAL A 104 -15.84 14.32 -16.97
N ASP A 105 -15.38 14.09 -18.19
CA ASP A 105 -16.26 13.87 -19.34
C ASP A 105 -16.70 12.41 -19.41
N GLU A 106 -15.75 11.47 -19.40
CA GLU A 106 -16.05 10.04 -19.50
C GLU A 106 -15.13 9.20 -18.60
N VAL A 107 -15.67 8.08 -18.10
CA VAL A 107 -14.91 7.01 -17.45
C VAL A 107 -15.24 5.71 -18.15
N ALA A 108 -14.27 5.06 -18.79
CA ALA A 108 -14.42 3.81 -19.52
C ALA A 108 -13.41 2.75 -19.06
N GLY A 109 -13.65 1.48 -19.42
CA GLY A 109 -12.78 0.34 -19.11
C GLY A 109 -12.97 -0.27 -17.72
N LEU A 110 -14.02 0.12 -17.00
CA LEU A 110 -14.31 -0.41 -15.66
C LEU A 110 -14.70 -1.89 -15.65
N GLU A 111 -15.15 -2.44 -16.77
CA GLU A 111 -15.49 -3.87 -16.89
C GLU A 111 -14.30 -4.78 -16.61
N LYS A 112 -13.08 -4.35 -16.96
CA LYS A 112 -11.84 -5.10 -16.68
C LYS A 112 -11.60 -5.33 -15.20
N PHE A 113 -12.12 -4.46 -14.34
CA PHE A 113 -11.97 -4.57 -12.89
C PHE A 113 -12.76 -5.75 -12.30
N THR A 114 -13.77 -6.22 -12.99
CA THR A 114 -14.56 -7.40 -12.58
C THR A 114 -14.09 -8.70 -13.22
N GLU A 115 -13.28 -8.62 -14.28
CA GLU A 115 -12.76 -9.80 -15.00
C GLU A 115 -11.50 -10.40 -14.38
N LEU A 116 -10.70 -9.59 -13.67
CA LEU A 116 -9.40 -10.01 -13.15
C LEU A 116 -9.53 -10.52 -11.71
N LYS A 117 -9.22 -11.80 -11.51
CA LYS A 117 -9.23 -12.45 -10.19
C LYS A 117 -8.17 -11.90 -9.22
N GLU A 118 -7.17 -11.21 -9.73
CA GLU A 118 -6.10 -10.56 -8.97
C GLU A 118 -6.58 -9.27 -8.28
N ILE A 119 -7.77 -8.76 -8.63
CA ILE A 119 -8.36 -7.59 -7.98
C ILE A 119 -9.08 -8.05 -6.71
N GLU A 120 -8.57 -7.60 -5.57
CA GLU A 120 -9.14 -7.86 -4.25
C GLU A 120 -10.27 -6.87 -3.91
N ARG A 121 -10.07 -5.60 -4.28
CA ARG A 121 -11.03 -4.53 -4.07
C ARG A 121 -10.76 -3.36 -5.00
N PHE A 122 -11.81 -2.72 -5.50
CA PHE A 122 -11.69 -1.42 -6.15
C PHE A 122 -12.84 -0.49 -5.72
N LYS A 123 -12.60 0.80 -5.83
CA LYS A 123 -13.59 1.84 -5.58
C LYS A 123 -13.33 3.03 -6.50
N PHE A 124 -14.38 3.52 -7.13
CA PHE A 124 -14.40 4.79 -7.84
C PHE A 124 -15.34 5.74 -7.13
N LYS A 125 -14.93 7.01 -7.04
CA LYS A 125 -15.67 8.08 -6.35
C LYS A 125 -16.31 9.05 -7.34
N ILE A 126 -16.09 8.87 -8.64
CA ILE A 126 -16.50 9.80 -9.69
C ILE A 126 -17.30 9.11 -10.80
N ALA A 127 -18.09 9.96 -11.48
CA ALA A 127 -18.79 9.65 -12.71
C ALA A 127 -18.66 10.85 -13.66
N SER A 128 -19.15 10.71 -14.89
CA SER A 128 -19.27 11.85 -15.83
C SER A 128 -19.97 13.05 -15.18
N GLY A 129 -19.44 14.24 -15.39
CA GLY A 129 -19.86 15.49 -14.77
C GLY A 129 -19.27 15.78 -13.38
N ALA A 130 -18.51 14.85 -12.80
CA ALA A 130 -17.88 15.11 -11.50
C ALA A 130 -16.71 16.11 -11.62
N VAL A 131 -16.58 16.99 -10.62
CA VAL A 131 -15.46 17.93 -10.52
C VAL A 131 -14.35 17.26 -9.71
N VAL A 132 -13.17 17.16 -10.32
CA VAL A 132 -11.94 16.69 -9.64
C VAL A 132 -11.12 17.92 -9.25
N PRO A 133 -10.85 18.11 -7.95
CA PRO A 133 -10.01 19.23 -7.49
C PRO A 133 -8.53 19.00 -7.86
N GLU A 134 -7.72 20.02 -7.68
CA GLU A 134 -6.26 19.87 -7.74
C GLU A 134 -5.78 18.84 -6.71
N HIS A 135 -4.75 18.10 -7.10
CA HIS A 135 -4.15 17.08 -6.23
C HIS A 135 -3.26 17.76 -5.18
N ASP A 136 -3.73 17.81 -3.94
CA ASP A 136 -3.05 18.46 -2.81
C ASP A 136 -2.52 17.46 -1.76
N SER A 137 -2.95 16.22 -1.83
CA SER A 137 -2.56 15.17 -0.88
C SER A 137 -2.76 13.75 -1.45
N THR A 138 -2.12 12.77 -0.83
CA THR A 138 -2.31 11.34 -1.18
C THR A 138 -3.72 10.83 -0.93
N SER A 139 -4.55 11.56 -0.19
CA SER A 139 -5.97 11.25 0.05
C SER A 139 -6.93 11.85 -0.98
N SER A 140 -6.41 12.62 -1.95
CA SER A 140 -7.20 13.24 -3.02
C SER A 140 -7.52 12.27 -4.17
N GLU A 141 -7.21 10.97 -4.04
CA GLU A 141 -7.53 9.99 -5.08
C GLU A 141 -9.04 9.93 -5.37
N ILE A 142 -9.39 9.83 -6.63
CA ILE A 142 -10.77 9.67 -7.10
C ILE A 142 -11.20 8.21 -7.19
N GLY A 143 -10.28 7.32 -7.01
CA GLY A 143 -10.49 5.88 -6.96
C GLY A 143 -9.21 5.13 -6.63
N HIS A 144 -9.37 3.87 -6.30
CA HIS A 144 -8.25 2.97 -6.05
C HIS A 144 -8.58 1.54 -6.45
N VAL A 145 -7.54 0.79 -6.76
CA VAL A 145 -7.60 -0.66 -7.01
C VAL A 145 -6.56 -1.34 -6.14
N LEU A 146 -6.99 -2.29 -5.34
CA LEU A 146 -6.14 -3.17 -4.54
C LEU A 146 -6.02 -4.52 -5.24
N MET A 147 -4.81 -4.98 -5.45
CA MET A 147 -4.53 -6.21 -6.18
C MET A 147 -3.56 -7.10 -5.44
N SER A 148 -3.72 -8.43 -5.61
CA SER A 148 -2.74 -9.41 -5.17
C SER A 148 -2.48 -10.49 -6.21
N ALA A 149 -1.28 -11.08 -6.20
CA ALA A 149 -0.93 -12.20 -7.08
C ALA A 149 0.18 -13.06 -6.44
N ASP A 150 0.30 -14.31 -6.90
CA ASP A 150 1.31 -15.25 -6.38
C ASP A 150 2.74 -14.89 -6.82
N SER A 151 2.88 -14.04 -7.85
CA SER A 151 4.19 -13.53 -8.29
C SER A 151 4.15 -12.04 -8.60
N ARG A 152 5.29 -11.36 -8.36
CA ARG A 152 5.46 -9.95 -8.71
C ARG A 152 5.26 -9.72 -10.22
N LYS A 153 5.73 -10.66 -11.05
CA LYS A 153 5.58 -10.58 -12.50
C LYS A 153 4.10 -10.55 -12.89
N THR A 154 3.33 -11.53 -12.42
CA THR A 154 1.88 -11.59 -12.66
C THR A 154 1.18 -10.33 -12.18
N LEU A 155 1.51 -9.85 -10.97
CA LEU A 155 0.92 -8.63 -10.42
C LEU A 155 1.13 -7.41 -11.34
N LEU A 156 2.37 -7.22 -11.81
CA LEU A 156 2.69 -6.08 -12.70
C LEU A 156 2.05 -6.21 -14.08
N GLU A 157 1.98 -7.42 -14.64
CA GLU A 157 1.28 -7.67 -15.91
C GLU A 157 -0.22 -7.33 -15.79
N LYS A 158 -0.85 -7.72 -14.69
CA LYS A 158 -2.27 -7.45 -14.46
C LYS A 158 -2.53 -5.99 -14.12
N LEU A 159 -1.66 -5.35 -13.35
CA LEU A 159 -1.71 -3.91 -13.09
C LEU A 159 -1.67 -3.12 -14.40
N LYS A 160 -0.76 -3.50 -15.32
CA LYS A 160 -0.65 -2.85 -16.62
C LYS A 160 -1.94 -2.98 -17.46
N ILE A 161 -2.62 -4.13 -17.42
CA ILE A 161 -3.92 -4.30 -18.11
C ILE A 161 -4.93 -3.27 -17.57
N ILE A 162 -4.98 -3.04 -16.25
CA ILE A 162 -5.88 -2.06 -15.65
C ILE A 162 -5.49 -0.64 -16.07
N GLU A 163 -4.20 -0.29 -16.01
CA GLU A 163 -3.71 1.03 -16.42
C GLU A 163 -4.00 1.32 -17.90
N ASP A 164 -3.79 0.31 -18.79
CA ASP A 164 -4.02 0.46 -20.22
C ASP A 164 -5.52 0.48 -20.60
N SER A 165 -6.40 -0.11 -19.78
CA SER A 165 -7.85 -0.17 -20.06
C SER A 165 -8.64 0.99 -19.45
N LEU A 166 -8.17 1.54 -18.33
CA LEU A 166 -8.87 2.65 -17.68
C LEU A 166 -8.64 3.94 -18.46
N VAL A 167 -9.72 4.48 -18.99
CA VAL A 167 -9.73 5.76 -19.70
C VAL A 167 -10.58 6.76 -18.89
N ILE A 168 -9.97 7.87 -18.52
CA ILE A 168 -10.66 8.99 -17.88
C ILE A 168 -10.37 10.23 -18.73
N THR A 169 -11.39 10.78 -19.38
CA THR A 169 -11.30 12.04 -20.13
C THR A 169 -11.82 13.19 -19.27
N MET A 170 -11.18 14.37 -19.46
CA MET A 170 -11.46 15.58 -18.69
C MET A 170 -11.89 16.72 -19.61
#